data_583fd149522b9801baeebadef621217b
#
_entry.id   583fd149522b9801baeebadef621217b
#
_cell.length_a   1.000
_cell.length_b   1.000
_cell.length_c   1.000
_cell.angle_alpha   90.00
_cell.angle_beta   90.00
_cell.angle_gamma   90.00
#
_symmetry.space_group_name_H-M   'P 1'
#
loop_
_entity.id
_entity.type
_entity.pdbx_description
1 polymer ?
#
loop_
_entity_poly.entity_id
_entity_poly.type
_entity_poly.pdbx_seq_one_letter_code
_entity_poly.pdbx_strand_id
1 'polypeptide(L)'
;MLIYMYQIVPHFAVPFAFEQHPDPASFNKALRELFLEREAQGAKYANPSPYTVRNKDLFESHFDLFDWPEPIIAELREFCLSNLMRTVAQLNSYEMAFLKRINIATDAWFHITRRNGFFGVHNHPMASWSGVYCVASGEHDVDQADSGKLSFVNPNITGNMYVDAGSAALQNPFSMGNMGYALWPGQLVLFPSYTALRDAVLWRR
;
A
#
# COMPACT_ATOMS: atom_id res chain seq x y z
N MET A 1 31.99 -1.27 34.52
CA MET A 1 31.21 -2.54 34.39
C MET A 1 29.95 -2.21 33.57
N LEU A 2 29.95 -2.50 32.27
CA LEU A 2 28.77 -2.34 31.43
C LEU A 2 27.75 -3.41 31.86
N ILE A 3 26.68 -2.96 32.50
CA ILE A 3 25.53 -3.84 32.77
C ILE A 3 24.85 -4.07 31.41
N TYR A 4 25.09 -5.24 30.81
CA TYR A 4 24.32 -5.68 29.65
C TYR A 4 22.90 -5.96 30.13
N MET A 5 22.00 -4.99 29.91
CA MET A 5 20.58 -5.28 30.07
C MET A 5 20.13 -6.22 28.94
N TYR A 6 19.41 -7.28 29.29
CA TYR A 6 18.78 -8.13 28.30
C TYR A 6 17.85 -7.30 27.42
N GLN A 7 18.07 -7.33 26.10
CA GLN A 7 17.31 -6.55 25.12
C GLN A 7 17.03 -7.40 23.88
N ILE A 8 15.78 -7.39 23.46
CA ILE A 8 15.39 -7.96 22.16
C ILE A 8 15.31 -6.79 21.17
N VAL A 9 16.11 -6.88 20.10
CA VAL A 9 16.14 -5.86 19.04
C VAL A 9 15.73 -6.48 17.71
N PRO A 10 14.89 -5.78 16.90
CA PRO A 10 14.53 -6.25 15.57
C PRO A 10 15.71 -6.04 14.61
N HIS A 11 16.05 -7.08 13.87
CA HIS A 11 16.94 -7.00 12.71
C HIS A 11 16.20 -7.47 11.46
N PHE A 12 16.54 -6.89 10.30
CA PHE A 12 15.92 -7.22 9.01
C PHE A 12 14.40 -6.96 8.96
N ALA A 13 13.92 -6.05 9.79
CA ALA A 13 12.51 -5.66 9.78
C ALA A 13 12.18 -4.88 8.50
N VAL A 14 11.01 -5.19 7.91
CA VAL A 14 10.47 -4.42 6.78
C VAL A 14 9.77 -3.17 7.33
N PRO A 15 10.20 -1.96 6.93
CA PRO A 15 9.54 -0.75 7.40
C PRO A 15 8.20 -0.53 6.70
N PHE A 16 7.16 -0.24 7.46
CA PHE A 16 5.88 0.24 7.01
C PHE A 16 5.60 1.60 7.67
N ALA A 17 5.23 2.60 6.87
CA ALA A 17 4.82 3.89 7.39
C ALA A 17 3.34 4.13 7.08
N PHE A 18 2.59 4.58 8.09
CA PHE A 18 1.17 4.88 7.97
C PHE A 18 0.94 6.36 8.24
N GLU A 19 0.08 6.99 7.45
CA GLU A 19 -0.33 8.37 7.63
C GLU A 19 -1.81 8.52 7.32
N GLN A 20 -2.48 9.44 8.01
CA GLN A 20 -3.88 9.76 7.78
C GLN A 20 -3.98 11.15 7.15
N HIS A 21 -4.74 11.28 6.06
CA HIS A 21 -5.04 12.59 5.48
C HIS A 21 -5.78 13.46 6.49
N PRO A 22 -5.42 14.74 6.65
CA PRO A 22 -5.99 15.60 7.69
C PRO A 22 -7.48 15.90 7.51
N ASP A 23 -7.96 15.96 6.26
CA ASP A 23 -9.40 16.08 5.93
C ASP A 23 -9.81 15.02 4.90
N PRO A 24 -10.01 13.76 5.33
CA PRO A 24 -10.31 12.68 4.39
C PRO A 24 -11.75 12.73 3.84
N ALA A 25 -12.67 13.39 4.51
CA ALA A 25 -14.09 13.31 4.13
C ALA A 25 -14.38 14.05 2.81
N SER A 26 -14.01 15.32 2.72
CA SER A 26 -14.19 16.13 1.52
C SER A 26 -13.24 15.71 0.42
N PHE A 27 -11.97 15.44 0.76
CA PHE A 27 -10.93 15.04 -0.17
C PHE A 27 -11.26 13.74 -0.88
N ASN A 28 -11.60 12.69 -0.12
CA ASN A 28 -11.93 11.38 -0.68
C ASN A 28 -13.24 11.40 -1.48
N LYS A 29 -14.21 12.25 -1.10
CA LYS A 29 -15.44 12.42 -1.89
C LYS A 29 -15.10 12.90 -3.30
N ALA A 30 -14.28 13.94 -3.42
CA ALA A 30 -13.87 14.49 -4.72
C ALA A 30 -13.05 13.50 -5.55
N LEU A 31 -12.09 12.78 -4.92
CA LEU A 31 -11.32 11.72 -5.58
C LEU A 31 -12.23 10.59 -6.09
N ARG A 32 -13.16 10.14 -5.24
CA ARG A 32 -14.08 9.07 -5.61
C ARG A 32 -14.98 9.46 -6.80
N GLU A 33 -15.51 10.67 -6.81
CA GLU A 33 -16.33 11.18 -7.91
C GLU A 33 -15.51 11.21 -9.21
N LEU A 34 -14.29 11.74 -9.17
CA LEU A 34 -13.37 11.78 -10.31
C LEU A 34 -13.05 10.36 -10.81
N PHE A 35 -12.69 9.44 -9.94
CA PHE A 35 -12.30 8.10 -10.36
C PHE A 35 -13.45 7.31 -10.97
N LEU A 36 -14.66 7.43 -10.41
CA LEU A 36 -15.85 6.80 -11.00
C LEU A 36 -16.21 7.42 -12.37
N GLU A 37 -16.04 8.74 -12.54
CA GLU A 37 -16.20 9.39 -13.85
C GLU A 37 -15.20 8.86 -14.88
N ARG A 38 -13.92 8.71 -14.49
CA ARG A 38 -12.88 8.18 -15.37
C ARG A 38 -13.09 6.71 -15.71
N GLU A 39 -13.48 5.90 -14.74
CA GLU A 39 -13.86 4.50 -14.99
C GLU A 39 -15.00 4.39 -16.02
N ALA A 40 -16.03 5.23 -15.91
CA ALA A 40 -17.15 5.24 -16.84
C ALA A 40 -16.75 5.54 -18.31
N GLN A 41 -15.58 6.16 -18.52
CA GLN A 41 -15.00 6.40 -19.85
C GLN A 41 -14.23 5.19 -20.41
N GLY A 42 -14.14 4.10 -19.65
CA GLY A 42 -13.66 2.79 -20.12
C GLY A 42 -12.22 2.85 -20.65
N ALA A 43 -12.02 2.33 -21.87
CA ALA A 43 -10.71 2.15 -22.49
C ALA A 43 -9.85 3.42 -22.54
N LYS A 44 -10.44 4.60 -22.43
CA LYS A 44 -9.70 5.86 -22.41
C LYS A 44 -8.79 5.98 -21.20
N TYR A 45 -9.18 5.39 -20.05
CA TYR A 45 -8.46 5.48 -18.79
C TYR A 45 -8.03 4.11 -18.24
N ALA A 46 -8.55 3.01 -18.80
CA ALA A 46 -8.19 1.67 -18.37
C ALA A 46 -6.78 1.28 -18.82
N ASN A 47 -6.01 0.63 -17.96
CA ASN A 47 -4.73 0.05 -18.34
C ASN A 47 -4.91 -0.94 -19.50
N PRO A 48 -4.29 -0.69 -20.67
CA PRO A 48 -4.48 -1.53 -21.86
C PRO A 48 -3.72 -2.85 -21.79
N SER A 49 -2.72 -2.95 -20.90
CA SER A 49 -1.80 -4.09 -20.85
C SER A 49 -1.47 -4.49 -19.40
N PRO A 50 -2.46 -4.98 -18.64
CA PRO A 50 -2.22 -5.37 -17.25
C PRO A 50 -1.33 -6.60 -17.17
N TYR A 51 -0.27 -6.52 -16.36
CA TYR A 51 0.66 -7.62 -16.12
C TYR A 51 0.20 -8.55 -15.01
N THR A 52 -0.48 -8.01 -13.99
CA THR A 52 -0.88 -8.76 -12.81
C THR A 52 -2.20 -9.48 -13.04
N VAL A 53 -2.28 -10.73 -12.57
CA VAL A 53 -3.52 -11.53 -12.63
C VAL A 53 -4.62 -10.80 -11.87
N ARG A 54 -5.74 -10.57 -12.56
CA ARG A 54 -6.93 -9.93 -12.01
C ARG A 54 -8.18 -10.46 -12.70
N ASN A 55 -9.34 -10.23 -12.12
CA ASN A 55 -10.61 -10.54 -12.77
C ASN A 55 -11.30 -9.26 -13.30
N LYS A 56 -12.45 -9.45 -13.97
CA LYS A 56 -13.24 -8.36 -14.58
C LYS A 56 -13.87 -7.38 -13.57
N ASP A 57 -13.92 -7.77 -12.28
CA ASP A 57 -14.58 -6.98 -11.24
C ASP A 57 -13.60 -5.98 -10.58
N LEU A 58 -12.44 -5.82 -11.20
CA LEU A 58 -11.44 -4.83 -10.85
C LEU A 58 -11.11 -3.94 -12.06
N PHE A 59 -11.26 -2.63 -11.88
CA PHE A 59 -10.77 -1.62 -12.82
C PHE A 59 -9.41 -1.12 -12.34
N GLU A 60 -8.46 -1.01 -13.24
CA GLU A 60 -7.15 -0.40 -13.05
C GLU A 60 -6.96 0.67 -14.11
N SER A 61 -6.59 1.88 -13.69
CA SER A 61 -6.30 2.98 -14.61
C SER A 61 -4.92 2.83 -15.27
N HIS A 62 -4.64 3.69 -16.27
CA HIS A 62 -3.28 3.99 -16.71
C HIS A 62 -2.40 4.43 -15.53
N PHE A 63 -1.07 4.34 -15.70
CA PHE A 63 -0.09 4.63 -14.66
C PHE A 63 0.35 6.11 -14.62
N ASP A 64 -0.45 6.98 -15.22
CA ASP A 64 -0.20 8.43 -15.39
C ASP A 64 -1.03 9.30 -14.42
N LEU A 65 -1.63 8.72 -13.39
CA LEU A 65 -2.54 9.42 -12.48
C LEU A 65 -1.96 10.74 -11.95
N PHE A 66 -0.69 10.76 -11.56
CA PHE A 66 -0.07 11.96 -11.01
C PHE A 66 0.27 13.05 -12.04
N ASP A 67 0.08 12.77 -13.33
CA ASP A 67 0.23 13.74 -14.42
C ASP A 67 -1.10 14.39 -14.84
N TRP A 68 -2.21 13.99 -14.20
CA TRP A 68 -3.51 14.55 -14.49
C TRP A 68 -3.63 16.01 -14.01
N PRO A 69 -4.34 16.88 -14.76
CA PRO A 69 -4.36 18.31 -14.49
C PRO A 69 -5.27 18.74 -13.33
N GLU A 70 -6.08 17.84 -12.78
CA GLU A 70 -7.03 18.16 -11.74
C GLU A 70 -6.33 18.57 -10.42
N PRO A 71 -6.69 19.70 -9.80
CA PRO A 71 -6.05 20.18 -8.57
C PRO A 71 -6.08 19.15 -7.43
N ILE A 72 -7.14 18.35 -7.34
CA ILE A 72 -7.26 17.29 -6.34
C ILE A 72 -6.19 16.20 -6.52
N ILE A 73 -5.75 15.93 -7.74
CA ILE A 73 -4.66 14.99 -8.02
C ILE A 73 -3.31 15.58 -7.62
N ALA A 74 -3.10 16.87 -7.84
CA ALA A 74 -1.89 17.54 -7.35
C ALA A 74 -1.79 17.50 -5.81
N GLU A 75 -2.92 17.66 -5.11
CA GLU A 75 -3.00 17.55 -3.65
C GLU A 75 -2.71 16.09 -3.18
N LEU A 76 -3.27 15.09 -3.85
CA LEU A 76 -2.98 13.69 -3.57
C LEU A 76 -1.50 13.36 -3.77
N ARG A 77 -0.93 13.82 -4.88
CA ARG A 77 0.50 13.65 -5.18
C ARG A 77 1.38 14.28 -4.10
N GLU A 78 1.10 15.53 -3.72
CA GLU A 78 1.84 16.24 -2.67
C GLU A 78 1.75 15.50 -1.34
N PHE A 79 0.56 15.06 -0.94
CA PHE A 79 0.36 14.27 0.28
C PHE A 79 1.19 12.99 0.25
N CYS A 80 1.13 12.21 -0.84
CA CYS A 80 1.87 10.95 -0.95
C CYS A 80 3.38 11.18 -0.95
N LEU A 81 3.90 12.12 -1.76
CA LEU A 81 5.32 12.33 -1.93
C LEU A 81 5.96 13.00 -0.71
N SER A 82 5.30 13.94 -0.05
CA SER A 82 5.82 14.55 1.19
C SER A 82 5.97 13.51 2.29
N ASN A 83 5.01 12.59 2.44
CA ASN A 83 5.08 11.51 3.41
C ASN A 83 6.16 10.47 3.04
N LEU A 84 6.31 10.15 1.75
CA LEU A 84 7.42 9.33 1.27
C LEU A 84 8.77 9.95 1.62
N MET A 85 8.97 11.24 1.33
CA MET A 85 10.22 11.95 1.62
C MET A 85 10.52 11.98 3.11
N ARG A 86 9.51 12.19 3.96
CA ARG A 86 9.65 12.13 5.43
C ARG A 86 10.10 10.74 5.87
N THR A 87 9.47 9.68 5.33
CA THR A 87 9.81 8.29 5.64
C THR A 87 11.24 7.96 5.22
N VAL A 88 11.63 8.32 3.99
CA VAL A 88 12.99 8.10 3.46
C VAL A 88 14.02 8.87 4.28
N ALA A 89 13.73 10.11 4.64
CA ALA A 89 14.60 10.92 5.48
C ALA A 89 14.89 10.26 6.83
N GLN A 90 13.83 9.83 7.50
CA GLN A 90 13.93 9.21 8.82
C GLN A 90 14.69 7.89 8.79
N LEU A 91 14.39 7.02 7.82
CA LEU A 91 15.02 5.70 7.72
C LEU A 91 16.50 5.74 7.32
N ASN A 92 16.90 6.75 6.55
CA ASN A 92 18.26 6.90 6.07
C ASN A 92 19.08 7.96 6.87
N SER A 93 18.46 8.63 7.82
CA SER A 93 19.08 9.75 8.55
C SER A 93 19.56 10.85 7.60
N TYR A 94 18.80 11.14 6.54
CA TYR A 94 19.16 12.18 5.57
C TYR A 94 18.83 13.56 6.06
N GLU A 95 19.77 14.48 5.87
CA GLU A 95 19.57 15.90 6.12
C GLU A 95 18.74 16.56 5.01
N MET A 96 18.08 17.68 5.33
CA MET A 96 17.25 18.43 4.39
C MET A 96 18.00 18.87 3.12
N ALA A 97 19.29 19.18 3.24
CA ALA A 97 20.14 19.56 2.10
C ALA A 97 20.27 18.42 1.08
N PHE A 98 20.33 17.17 1.55
CA PHE A 98 20.36 15.99 0.69
C PHE A 98 19.00 15.72 0.05
N LEU A 99 17.92 15.82 0.82
CA LEU A 99 16.55 15.58 0.34
C LEU A 99 16.17 16.50 -0.82
N LYS A 100 16.59 17.78 -0.80
CA LYS A 100 16.37 18.73 -1.89
C LYS A 100 17.02 18.33 -3.23
N ARG A 101 17.95 17.38 -3.21
CA ARG A 101 18.66 16.88 -4.39
C ARG A 101 18.06 15.58 -4.94
N ILE A 102 17.13 14.97 -4.20
CA ILE A 102 16.45 13.75 -4.65
C ILE A 102 15.44 14.14 -5.73
N ASN A 103 15.57 13.50 -6.88
CA ASN A 103 14.55 13.55 -7.93
C ASN A 103 13.71 12.27 -7.84
N ILE A 104 12.39 12.41 -7.78
CA ILE A 104 11.45 11.30 -7.68
C ILE A 104 10.76 11.13 -9.01
N ALA A 105 10.94 9.97 -9.63
CA ALA A 105 10.10 9.49 -10.72
C ALA A 105 8.98 8.63 -10.11
N THR A 106 7.76 8.79 -10.61
CA THR A 106 6.58 8.10 -10.08
C THR A 106 5.72 7.54 -11.19
N ASP A 107 5.26 6.32 -11.00
CA ASP A 107 4.08 5.77 -11.66
C ASP A 107 2.96 5.72 -10.63
N ALA A 108 1.78 6.19 -11.01
CA ALA A 108 0.62 6.22 -10.12
C ALA A 108 -0.65 5.84 -10.88
N TRP A 109 -1.50 5.07 -10.23
CA TRP A 109 -2.77 4.61 -10.79
C TRP A 109 -3.81 4.43 -9.69
N PHE A 110 -5.07 4.24 -10.07
CA PHE A 110 -6.12 3.87 -9.12
C PHE A 110 -6.77 2.54 -9.49
N HIS A 111 -7.26 1.88 -8.46
CA HIS A 111 -8.10 0.69 -8.59
C HIS A 111 -9.52 0.98 -8.12
N ILE A 112 -10.50 0.41 -8.80
CA ILE A 112 -11.86 0.27 -8.28
C ILE A 112 -12.17 -1.22 -8.24
N THR A 113 -12.19 -1.75 -7.02
CA THR A 113 -12.46 -3.16 -6.78
C THR A 113 -13.91 -3.32 -6.37
N ARG A 114 -14.66 -4.12 -7.11
CA ARG A 114 -16.05 -4.48 -6.81
C ARG A 114 -16.11 -5.83 -6.11
N ARG A 115 -17.32 -6.24 -5.77
CA ARG A 115 -17.56 -7.56 -5.19
C ARG A 115 -16.90 -8.65 -6.02
N ASN A 116 -16.15 -9.53 -5.35
CA ASN A 116 -15.32 -10.59 -5.94
C ASN A 116 -14.11 -10.10 -6.76
N GLY A 117 -13.89 -8.80 -6.88
CA GLY A 117 -12.69 -8.25 -7.51
C GLY A 117 -11.45 -8.62 -6.72
N PHE A 118 -10.37 -8.98 -7.40
CA PHE A 118 -9.09 -9.29 -6.77
C PHE A 118 -7.92 -8.94 -7.67
N PHE A 119 -6.79 -8.73 -7.02
CA PHE A 119 -5.47 -8.64 -7.62
C PHE A 119 -4.61 -9.80 -7.13
N GLY A 120 -3.93 -10.49 -8.03
CA GLY A 120 -2.99 -11.55 -7.71
C GLY A 120 -1.80 -11.04 -6.92
N VAL A 121 -1.06 -11.95 -6.29
CA VAL A 121 0.19 -11.60 -5.59
C VAL A 121 1.18 -11.02 -6.59
N HIS A 122 1.71 -9.83 -6.28
CA HIS A 122 2.69 -9.12 -7.09
C HIS A 122 3.55 -8.20 -6.21
N ASN A 123 4.62 -7.69 -6.78
CA ASN A 123 5.40 -6.57 -6.25
C ASN A 123 5.52 -5.49 -7.34
N HIS A 124 6.15 -4.37 -7.01
CA HIS A 124 6.36 -3.28 -7.96
C HIS A 124 7.86 -3.23 -8.35
N PRO A 125 8.27 -3.99 -9.38
CA PRO A 125 9.66 -4.00 -9.81
C PRO A 125 10.09 -2.63 -10.32
N MET A 126 11.40 -2.35 -10.28
CA MET A 126 12.00 -1.09 -10.71
C MET A 126 11.64 0.15 -9.88
N ALA A 127 10.89 0.00 -8.79
CA ALA A 127 10.62 1.04 -7.82
C ALA A 127 11.31 0.74 -6.49
N SER A 128 11.73 1.76 -5.76
CA SER A 128 12.30 1.62 -4.41
C SER A 128 11.21 1.54 -3.35
N TRP A 129 10.18 2.36 -3.50
CA TRP A 129 9.07 2.50 -2.56
C TRP A 129 7.74 2.43 -3.28
N SER A 130 6.76 1.88 -2.59
CA SER A 130 5.37 1.84 -3.00
C SER A 130 4.47 2.44 -1.93
N GLY A 131 3.32 2.94 -2.35
CA GLY A 131 2.31 3.45 -1.45
C GLY A 131 0.91 3.06 -1.91
N VAL A 132 0.02 2.84 -0.96
CA VAL A 132 -1.41 2.66 -1.21
C VAL A 132 -2.19 3.67 -0.37
N TYR A 133 -2.98 4.51 -1.05
CA TYR A 133 -3.90 5.45 -0.42
C TYR A 133 -5.33 4.93 -0.54
N CYS A 134 -6.02 4.79 0.58
CA CYS A 134 -7.39 4.32 0.62
C CYS A 134 -8.37 5.48 0.42
N VAL A 135 -8.99 5.56 -0.74
CA VAL A 135 -10.03 6.57 -1.03
C VAL A 135 -11.36 6.17 -0.39
N ALA A 136 -11.74 4.91 -0.50
CA ALA A 136 -12.96 4.38 0.08
C ALA A 136 -12.77 2.89 0.41
N SER A 137 -13.23 2.48 1.58
CA SER A 137 -13.38 1.06 1.92
C SER A 137 -14.78 0.59 1.50
N GLY A 138 -14.86 -0.62 0.96
CA GLY A 138 -16.14 -1.29 0.72
C GLY A 138 -16.71 -1.91 1.99
N GLU A 139 -17.86 -2.56 1.88
CA GLU A 139 -18.38 -3.41 2.93
C GLU A 139 -17.55 -4.69 3.03
N HIS A 140 -17.09 -5.00 4.23
CA HIS A 140 -16.31 -6.21 4.49
C HIS A 140 -17.25 -7.38 4.79
N ASP A 141 -16.92 -8.56 4.27
CA ASP A 141 -17.58 -9.79 4.69
C ASP A 141 -16.97 -10.24 6.03
N VAL A 142 -17.79 -10.22 7.09
CA VAL A 142 -17.34 -10.57 8.45
C VAL A 142 -16.95 -12.04 8.60
N ASP A 143 -17.48 -12.90 7.70
CA ASP A 143 -17.17 -14.33 7.68
C ASP A 143 -15.88 -14.65 6.92
N GLN A 144 -15.29 -13.64 6.24
CA GLN A 144 -14.07 -13.77 5.45
C GLN A 144 -12.97 -12.88 6.04
N ALA A 145 -12.08 -13.49 6.79
CA ALA A 145 -11.04 -12.78 7.55
C ALA A 145 -10.15 -11.83 6.70
N ASP A 146 -9.99 -12.13 5.40
CA ASP A 146 -9.17 -11.33 4.48
C ASP A 146 -9.98 -10.36 3.61
N SER A 147 -11.32 -10.29 3.77
CA SER A 147 -12.16 -9.41 2.96
C SER A 147 -11.76 -7.95 3.14
N GLY A 148 -11.50 -7.26 2.02
CA GLY A 148 -11.15 -5.84 1.97
C GLY A 148 -9.80 -5.46 2.61
N LYS A 149 -8.91 -6.43 2.87
CA LYS A 149 -7.58 -6.15 3.41
C LYS A 149 -6.54 -6.08 2.30
N LEU A 150 -5.62 -5.16 2.44
CA LEU A 150 -4.35 -5.17 1.72
C LEU A 150 -3.42 -6.16 2.42
N SER A 151 -3.09 -7.26 1.77
CA SER A 151 -2.30 -8.34 2.37
C SER A 151 -0.88 -8.35 1.82
N PHE A 152 0.10 -8.49 2.71
CA PHE A 152 1.52 -8.53 2.39
C PHE A 152 2.09 -9.91 2.68
N VAL A 153 2.88 -10.43 1.75
CA VAL A 153 3.62 -11.66 1.92
C VAL A 153 4.88 -11.36 2.71
N ASN A 154 5.12 -12.13 3.77
CA ASN A 154 6.36 -11.98 4.55
C ASN A 154 7.56 -12.31 3.65
N PRO A 155 8.51 -11.38 3.44
CA PRO A 155 9.67 -11.64 2.59
C PRO A 155 10.62 -12.70 3.16
N ASN A 156 10.56 -12.98 4.45
CA ASN A 156 11.28 -14.10 5.05
C ASN A 156 10.49 -15.42 4.89
N ILE A 157 10.41 -15.90 3.66
CA ILE A 157 9.64 -17.11 3.30
C ILE A 157 10.16 -18.40 3.97
N THR A 158 11.41 -18.41 4.44
CA THR A 158 12.00 -19.58 5.12
C THR A 158 11.66 -19.64 6.60
N GLY A 159 11.16 -18.56 7.19
CA GLY A 159 10.80 -18.51 8.60
C GLY A 159 9.73 -19.54 9.02
N ASN A 160 8.88 -19.95 8.09
CA ASN A 160 7.79 -20.90 8.32
C ASN A 160 8.20 -22.38 8.11
N MET A 161 9.46 -22.67 7.76
CA MET A 161 9.89 -24.06 7.48
C MET A 161 9.90 -24.93 8.73
N TYR A 162 10.06 -24.32 9.91
CA TYR A 162 9.97 -25.02 11.18
C TYR A 162 9.26 -24.14 12.22
N VAL A 163 8.18 -24.65 12.76
CA VAL A 163 7.35 -23.94 13.76
C VAL A 163 7.13 -24.85 14.97
N ASP A 164 7.52 -24.37 16.13
CA ASP A 164 7.32 -25.03 17.42
C ASP A 164 6.83 -24.03 18.48
N ALA A 165 6.80 -24.44 19.74
CA ALA A 165 6.37 -23.58 20.84
C ALA A 165 7.25 -22.32 21.04
N GLY A 166 8.50 -22.35 20.57
CA GLY A 166 9.43 -21.22 20.64
C GLY A 166 9.19 -20.15 19.56
N SER A 167 8.45 -20.48 18.48
CA SER A 167 8.28 -19.62 17.32
C SER A 167 6.84 -19.41 16.86
N ALA A 168 5.90 -20.25 17.29
CA ALA A 168 4.52 -20.26 16.78
C ALA A 168 3.70 -18.99 17.08
N ALA A 169 4.06 -18.22 18.11
CA ALA A 169 3.31 -17.04 18.58
C ALA A 169 4.13 -15.76 18.63
N LEU A 170 5.18 -15.66 17.78
CA LEU A 170 5.98 -14.45 17.69
C LEU A 170 5.13 -13.25 17.25
N GLN A 171 5.22 -12.18 18.01
CA GLN A 171 4.51 -10.93 17.74
C GLN A 171 5.30 -10.02 16.79
N ASN A 172 4.64 -9.05 16.17
CA ASN A 172 5.33 -8.03 15.38
C ASN A 172 6.39 -7.29 16.22
N PRO A 173 7.56 -6.99 15.66
CA PRO A 173 7.97 -7.16 14.25
C PRO A 173 8.62 -8.53 13.93
N PHE A 174 8.49 -9.53 14.78
CA PHE A 174 9.14 -10.85 14.63
C PHE A 174 8.22 -11.92 14.04
N SER A 175 6.97 -11.60 13.77
CA SER A 175 5.99 -12.52 13.18
C SER A 175 6.49 -13.11 11.86
N MET A 176 6.29 -14.43 11.69
CA MET A 176 6.68 -15.17 10.48
C MET A 176 5.54 -15.29 9.47
N GLY A 177 4.31 -14.92 9.85
CA GLY A 177 3.13 -14.97 8.99
C GLY A 177 3.04 -13.80 8.01
N ASN A 178 2.13 -13.92 7.05
CA ASN A 178 1.70 -12.81 6.22
C ASN A 178 0.93 -11.78 7.06
N MET A 179 0.92 -10.53 6.61
CA MET A 179 0.22 -9.44 7.30
C MET A 179 -0.89 -8.87 6.42
N GLY A 180 -2.02 -8.53 7.02
CA GLY A 180 -3.14 -7.89 6.34
C GLY A 180 -3.59 -6.62 7.06
N TYR A 181 -3.82 -5.55 6.29
CA TYR A 181 -4.30 -4.28 6.79
C TYR A 181 -5.64 -3.92 6.16
N ALA A 182 -6.66 -3.71 6.97
CA ALA A 182 -7.89 -3.03 6.56
C ALA A 182 -7.62 -1.52 6.62
N LEU A 183 -7.35 -0.91 5.48
CA LEU A 183 -7.10 0.52 5.43
C LEU A 183 -8.39 1.30 5.60
N TRP A 184 -8.32 2.39 6.35
CA TRP A 184 -9.42 3.34 6.52
C TRP A 184 -9.39 4.40 5.42
N PRO A 185 -10.54 4.93 5.00
CA PRO A 185 -10.58 6.05 4.06
C PRO A 185 -9.70 7.23 4.53
N GLY A 186 -8.82 7.68 3.66
CA GLY A 186 -7.81 8.70 3.94
C GLY A 186 -6.47 8.17 4.45
N GLN A 187 -6.34 6.87 4.67
CA GLN A 187 -5.09 6.28 5.13
C GLN A 187 -4.15 5.98 3.96
N LEU A 188 -2.90 6.40 4.11
CA LEU A 188 -1.77 6.05 3.26
C LEU A 188 -0.89 5.04 3.99
N VAL A 189 -0.51 3.97 3.30
CA VAL A 189 0.57 3.08 3.73
C VAL A 189 1.72 3.14 2.73
N LEU A 190 2.95 3.29 3.23
CA LEU A 190 4.19 3.27 2.44
C LEU A 190 5.03 2.07 2.85
N PHE A 191 5.63 1.40 1.88
CA PHE A 191 6.44 0.20 2.08
C PHE A 191 7.48 0.03 0.97
N PRO A 192 8.58 -0.72 1.21
CA PRO A 192 9.55 -1.05 0.17
C PRO A 192 8.91 -1.88 -0.95
N SER A 193 9.17 -1.52 -2.21
CA SER A 193 8.52 -2.12 -3.40
C SER A 193 8.85 -3.60 -3.63
N TYR A 194 9.91 -4.13 -3.01
CA TYR A 194 10.21 -5.56 -3.06
C TYR A 194 9.20 -6.41 -2.28
N THR A 195 8.42 -5.80 -1.39
CA THR A 195 7.41 -6.50 -0.58
C THR A 195 6.26 -6.90 -1.49
N ALA A 196 6.03 -8.21 -1.63
CA ALA A 196 4.91 -8.71 -2.40
C ALA A 196 3.59 -8.49 -1.64
N LEU A 197 2.60 -8.04 -2.37
CA LEU A 197 1.26 -7.75 -1.85
C LEU A 197 0.18 -8.37 -2.74
N ARG A 198 -1.02 -8.46 -2.18
CA ARG A 198 -2.26 -8.75 -2.92
C ARG A 198 -3.37 -7.87 -2.36
N ASP A 199 -4.26 -7.41 -3.21
CA ASP A 199 -5.51 -6.84 -2.76
C ASP A 199 -6.49 -7.97 -2.41
N ALA A 200 -7.20 -7.79 -1.32
CA ALA A 200 -8.14 -8.78 -0.87
C ALA A 200 -9.42 -8.75 -1.71
N VAL A 201 -9.98 -9.92 -1.88
CA VAL A 201 -11.30 -10.10 -2.49
C VAL A 201 -12.37 -9.51 -1.58
N LEU A 202 -13.20 -8.61 -2.10
CA LEU A 202 -14.43 -8.18 -1.42
C LEU A 202 -15.48 -9.27 -1.62
N TRP A 203 -15.65 -10.14 -0.61
CA TRP A 203 -16.69 -11.17 -0.65
C TRP A 203 -18.01 -10.62 -0.07
N ARG A 204 -19.10 -10.78 -0.78
CA ARG A 204 -20.46 -10.73 -0.25
C ARG A 204 -21.21 -12.01 -0.64
N ARG A 205 -21.96 -12.54 0.30
CA ARG A 205 -23.00 -13.53 0.01
C ARG A 205 -24.19 -12.91 -0.70
#